data_311616fefd38676bbe7e1301304607e6
#
_entry.id   311616fefd38676bbe7e1301304607e6
#
_cell.length_a   1.000
_cell.length_b   1.000
_cell.length_c   1.000
_cell.angle_alpha   90.00
_cell.angle_beta   90.00
_cell.angle_gamma   90.00
#
_symmetry.space_group_name_H-M   'P 1'
#
loop_
_entity.id
_entity.type
_entity.pdbx_description
1 polymer ?
#
loop_
_entity_poly.entity_id
_entity_poly.type
_entity_poly.pdbx_seq_one_letter_code
_entity_poly.pdbx_strand_id
1 'polypeptide(L)'
;MIKKKIFPKTAIISQSKKNGLKEFANQIQNLGIDIFSTGGTASFLKKNNIKVKSISEITNFPEILDGRVKTLHPKIHAGILANHDNSSHNDTLNKFSINQIDLIVVNLYPFLEVKNDTKNEDKIIENIDIGGPTLIRAAAKNFKHKIVIVDDNDYTDVLEEISKSGGVSFETRKNLAYKAFSYVANYDSQISSWLLEKNSTEQFPKYFPIPLKIKSDLKYGENPHQKGAVYTLEGDKKGPLNARIIQGGALSYNNFLDADSAFNLVNEFTNPAVSIIKHSNPCGVSEGDNLVNALINAFNCDPISAFGGIVSFNRKITSKVAKELIKNFLEVVIAPEITIKAIEIFKNKPNLKILETGYQKRKEDNEKSLSIKSINGGFLIQERDEINISQNELPIVTKKTLTKNLIDDMIFASKVAKYVKSNAIVFAKNKTSIGIGAGQMSRIDAAKLASKKAIEIGHYDLKNSVVASDAFLPFPDTLEHIHKSGAIAIIQPGGSKKDTEIIELANKLNISMIFSSVRNFNH
;
A
#
# COMPACT_ATOMS: atom_id res chain seq x y z
N MET A 1 -17.36 -6.80 40.34
CA MET A 1 -17.81 -8.12 39.82
C MET A 1 -16.59 -8.85 39.30
N ILE A 2 -16.26 -10.04 39.84
CA ILE A 2 -15.21 -10.90 39.34
C ILE A 2 -15.64 -11.33 37.92
N LYS A 3 -14.91 -10.94 36.91
CA LYS A 3 -15.19 -11.27 35.49
C LYS A 3 -15.06 -12.80 35.32
N LYS A 4 -16.18 -13.52 35.36
CA LYS A 4 -16.26 -14.98 35.34
C LYS A 4 -15.58 -15.57 34.10
N LYS A 5 -14.70 -16.56 34.26
CA LYS A 5 -14.18 -17.38 33.17
C LYS A 5 -15.31 -18.23 32.59
N ILE A 6 -15.25 -18.53 31.31
CA ILE A 6 -16.24 -19.37 30.62
C ILE A 6 -15.56 -20.63 30.11
N PHE A 7 -16.04 -21.77 30.60
CA PHE A 7 -15.72 -23.07 30.02
C PHE A 7 -16.79 -23.42 28.99
N PRO A 8 -16.44 -23.52 27.70
CA PRO A 8 -17.41 -23.82 26.66
C PRO A 8 -17.85 -25.29 26.74
N LYS A 9 -19.15 -25.54 26.57
CA LYS A 9 -19.70 -26.89 26.47
C LYS A 9 -20.07 -27.26 25.04
N THR A 10 -20.39 -26.27 24.23
CA THR A 10 -20.86 -26.48 22.87
C THR A 10 -20.13 -25.50 21.92
N ALA A 11 -19.59 -26.03 20.82
CA ALA A 11 -18.93 -25.28 19.79
C ALA A 11 -19.64 -25.38 18.43
N ILE A 12 -19.75 -24.26 17.72
CA ILE A 12 -20.01 -24.25 16.28
C ILE A 12 -18.72 -23.95 15.54
N ILE A 13 -18.36 -24.82 14.59
CA ILE A 13 -17.18 -24.67 13.76
C ILE A 13 -17.61 -24.61 12.29
N SER A 14 -17.31 -23.48 11.62
CA SER A 14 -17.58 -23.30 10.19
C SER A 14 -16.40 -22.56 9.56
N GLN A 15 -15.58 -23.27 8.80
CA GLN A 15 -14.34 -22.71 8.26
C GLN A 15 -14.14 -23.03 6.79
N SER A 16 -13.82 -22.03 6.00
CA SER A 16 -13.34 -22.15 4.62
C SER A 16 -11.90 -22.67 4.61
N LYS A 17 -10.97 -21.95 5.24
CA LYS A 17 -9.58 -22.39 5.47
C LYS A 17 -9.49 -23.19 6.77
N LYS A 18 -8.78 -24.32 6.72
CA LYS A 18 -8.77 -25.32 7.79
C LYS A 18 -7.40 -25.51 8.45
N ASN A 19 -6.57 -24.43 8.43
CA ASN A 19 -5.24 -24.46 9.07
C ASN A 19 -5.37 -24.73 10.56
N GLY A 20 -4.58 -25.65 11.10
CA GLY A 20 -4.59 -26.01 12.53
C GLY A 20 -5.93 -26.55 13.08
N LEU A 21 -6.99 -26.62 12.25
CA LEU A 21 -8.33 -26.97 12.70
C LEU A 21 -8.42 -28.39 13.25
N LYS A 22 -7.72 -29.35 12.66
CA LYS A 22 -7.75 -30.75 13.09
C LYS A 22 -7.26 -30.88 14.54
N GLU A 23 -6.11 -30.31 14.82
CA GLU A 23 -5.47 -30.34 16.14
C GLU A 23 -6.31 -29.62 17.17
N PHE A 24 -6.82 -28.45 16.83
CA PHE A 24 -7.71 -27.66 17.68
C PHE A 24 -9.01 -28.41 18.01
N ALA A 25 -9.70 -28.93 17.00
CA ALA A 25 -10.98 -29.63 17.17
C ALA A 25 -10.81 -30.93 17.98
N ASN A 26 -9.70 -31.65 17.81
CA ASN A 26 -9.39 -32.83 18.61
C ASN A 26 -9.18 -32.46 20.08
N GLN A 27 -8.47 -31.38 20.38
CA GLN A 27 -8.22 -30.94 21.75
C GLN A 27 -9.51 -30.49 22.45
N ILE A 28 -10.37 -29.70 21.79
CA ILE A 28 -11.66 -29.30 22.40
C ILE A 28 -12.59 -30.48 22.61
N GLN A 29 -12.58 -31.46 21.70
CA GLN A 29 -13.34 -32.71 21.89
C GLN A 29 -12.86 -33.50 23.11
N ASN A 30 -11.54 -33.61 23.31
CA ASN A 30 -10.96 -34.28 24.49
C ASN A 30 -11.29 -33.56 25.80
N LEU A 31 -11.56 -32.25 25.74
CA LEU A 31 -12.09 -31.47 26.89
C LEU A 31 -13.59 -31.63 27.11
N GLY A 32 -14.26 -32.51 26.36
CA GLY A 32 -15.68 -32.79 26.49
C GLY A 32 -16.60 -31.75 25.84
N ILE A 33 -16.10 -30.95 24.90
CA ILE A 33 -16.88 -29.92 24.20
C ILE A 33 -17.55 -30.54 22.97
N ASP A 34 -18.88 -30.47 22.90
CA ASP A 34 -19.68 -30.92 21.76
C ASP A 34 -19.44 -30.02 20.53
N ILE A 35 -19.12 -30.62 19.37
CA ILE A 35 -18.83 -29.89 18.13
C ILE A 35 -20.01 -30.04 17.18
N PHE A 36 -20.53 -28.89 16.71
CA PHE A 36 -21.50 -28.79 15.62
C PHE A 36 -20.84 -28.13 14.41
N SER A 37 -21.17 -28.61 13.21
CA SER A 37 -20.59 -28.05 11.99
C SER A 37 -21.49 -28.31 10.76
N THR A 38 -21.19 -27.61 9.66
CA THR A 38 -21.93 -27.74 8.39
C THR A 38 -20.99 -28.09 7.24
N GLY A 39 -21.54 -28.62 6.17
CA GLY A 39 -20.93 -28.76 4.85
C GLY A 39 -19.50 -29.31 4.85
N GLY A 40 -18.62 -28.60 4.15
CA GLY A 40 -17.23 -29.04 3.96
C GLY A 40 -16.38 -29.07 5.24
N THR A 41 -16.73 -28.30 6.28
CA THR A 41 -16.03 -28.36 7.58
C THR A 41 -16.43 -29.62 8.35
N ALA A 42 -17.70 -29.99 8.37
CA ALA A 42 -18.17 -31.23 8.99
C ALA A 42 -17.54 -32.47 8.30
N SER A 43 -17.49 -32.48 6.97
CA SER A 43 -16.85 -33.54 6.20
C SER A 43 -15.36 -33.66 6.51
N PHE A 44 -14.64 -32.54 6.61
CA PHE A 44 -13.22 -32.51 6.98
C PHE A 44 -12.98 -33.07 8.38
N LEU A 45 -13.79 -32.66 9.37
CA LEU A 45 -13.65 -33.13 10.75
C LEU A 45 -13.94 -34.63 10.87
N LYS A 46 -15.02 -35.10 10.25
CA LYS A 46 -15.37 -36.55 10.21
C LYS A 46 -14.28 -37.39 9.57
N LYS A 47 -13.69 -36.94 8.45
CA LYS A 47 -12.57 -37.60 7.77
C LYS A 47 -11.32 -37.70 8.66
N ASN A 48 -11.16 -36.82 9.63
CA ASN A 48 -10.06 -36.83 10.60
C ASN A 48 -10.46 -37.52 11.94
N ASN A 49 -11.51 -38.33 11.96
CA ASN A 49 -12.00 -39.08 13.13
C ASN A 49 -12.47 -38.20 14.30
N ILE A 50 -12.88 -36.98 14.06
CA ILE A 50 -13.43 -36.08 15.06
C ILE A 50 -14.96 -36.22 15.05
N LYS A 51 -15.55 -36.44 16.20
CA LYS A 51 -17.01 -36.56 16.35
C LYS A 51 -17.65 -35.20 16.16
N VAL A 52 -18.55 -35.10 15.18
CA VAL A 52 -19.23 -33.87 14.80
C VAL A 52 -20.71 -34.14 14.58
N LYS A 53 -21.53 -33.34 15.23
CA LYS A 53 -22.97 -33.28 15.03
C LYS A 53 -23.32 -32.29 13.93
N SER A 54 -24.39 -32.54 13.17
CA SER A 54 -24.85 -31.61 12.14
C SER A 54 -25.58 -30.42 12.77
N ILE A 55 -25.50 -29.25 12.16
CA ILE A 55 -26.31 -28.08 12.53
C ILE A 55 -27.81 -28.38 12.40
N SER A 56 -28.20 -29.23 11.45
CA SER A 56 -29.60 -29.68 11.30
C SER A 56 -30.14 -30.43 12.54
N GLU A 57 -29.29 -31.03 13.35
CA GLU A 57 -29.69 -31.64 14.63
C GLU A 57 -30.11 -30.59 15.68
N ILE A 58 -29.55 -29.36 15.58
CA ILE A 58 -29.98 -28.22 16.45
C ILE A 58 -31.25 -27.59 15.91
N THR A 59 -31.31 -27.38 14.62
CA THR A 59 -32.37 -26.58 13.99
C THR A 59 -33.63 -27.38 13.74
N ASN A 60 -33.51 -28.69 13.54
CA ASN A 60 -34.54 -29.57 12.93
C ASN A 60 -34.98 -29.04 11.56
N PHE A 61 -34.08 -28.41 10.82
CA PHE A 61 -34.35 -27.84 9.52
C PHE A 61 -33.21 -28.21 8.55
N PRO A 62 -33.52 -28.64 7.31
CA PRO A 62 -32.48 -28.98 6.33
C PRO A 62 -31.74 -27.73 5.82
N GLU A 63 -30.55 -27.93 5.26
CA GLU A 63 -29.89 -26.90 4.46
C GLU A 63 -30.70 -26.69 3.16
N ILE A 64 -31.00 -25.46 2.78
CA ILE A 64 -31.77 -25.10 1.61
C ILE A 64 -31.05 -24.07 0.76
N LEU A 65 -31.50 -23.84 -0.48
CA LEU A 65 -30.95 -22.90 -1.44
C LEU A 65 -29.44 -23.13 -1.65
N ASP A 66 -29.08 -24.38 -1.96
CA ASP A 66 -27.70 -24.83 -2.18
C ASP A 66 -26.73 -24.47 -1.03
N GLY A 67 -27.26 -24.43 0.20
CA GLY A 67 -26.50 -24.15 1.41
C GLY A 67 -26.36 -22.65 1.74
N ARG A 68 -27.02 -21.75 1.02
CA ARG A 68 -27.07 -20.32 1.38
C ARG A 68 -27.77 -20.08 2.74
N VAL A 69 -28.73 -20.97 3.08
CA VAL A 69 -29.45 -20.93 4.36
C VAL A 69 -29.20 -22.23 5.12
N LYS A 70 -28.37 -22.17 6.13
CA LYS A 70 -28.03 -23.32 6.99
C LYS A 70 -27.87 -22.92 8.48
N THR A 71 -27.17 -21.84 8.74
CA THR A 71 -26.93 -21.31 10.11
C THR A 71 -27.82 -20.12 10.45
N LEU A 72 -28.53 -19.55 9.48
CA LEU A 72 -29.47 -18.45 9.66
C LEU A 72 -30.80 -18.98 10.23
N HIS A 73 -30.77 -19.40 11.48
CA HIS A 73 -31.92 -20.00 12.14
C HIS A 73 -32.10 -19.45 13.57
N PRO A 74 -33.34 -19.16 14.03
CA PRO A 74 -33.57 -18.60 15.37
C PRO A 74 -32.97 -19.41 16.52
N LYS A 75 -32.97 -20.74 16.44
CA LYS A 75 -32.36 -21.59 17.48
C LYS A 75 -30.86 -21.39 17.60
N ILE A 76 -30.15 -21.22 16.48
CA ILE A 76 -28.72 -20.97 16.49
C ILE A 76 -28.43 -19.60 17.10
N HIS A 77 -29.08 -18.56 16.58
CA HIS A 77 -28.84 -17.19 17.06
C HIS A 77 -29.30 -16.95 18.48
N ALA A 78 -30.41 -17.58 18.93
CA ALA A 78 -30.83 -17.54 20.35
C ALA A 78 -29.81 -18.22 21.27
N GLY A 79 -29.28 -19.39 20.88
CA GLY A 79 -28.23 -20.08 21.63
C GLY A 79 -26.94 -19.26 21.78
N ILE A 80 -26.61 -18.44 20.78
CA ILE A 80 -25.44 -17.54 20.81
C ILE A 80 -25.74 -16.24 21.57
N LEU A 81 -26.90 -15.61 21.35
CA LEU A 81 -27.23 -14.28 21.87
C LEU A 81 -27.78 -14.26 23.28
N ALA A 82 -28.22 -15.39 23.80
CA ALA A 82 -28.77 -15.46 25.16
C ALA A 82 -27.76 -14.98 26.22
N ASN A 83 -28.25 -14.11 27.09
CA ASN A 83 -27.53 -13.67 28.30
C ASN A 83 -27.82 -14.65 29.43
N HIS A 84 -26.81 -15.38 29.89
CA HIS A 84 -26.92 -16.41 30.89
C HIS A 84 -27.29 -15.86 32.29
N ASP A 85 -27.01 -14.58 32.54
CA ASP A 85 -27.33 -13.91 33.81
C ASP A 85 -28.77 -13.39 33.84
N ASN A 86 -29.53 -13.54 32.74
CA ASN A 86 -30.93 -13.14 32.63
C ASN A 86 -31.84 -14.36 32.68
N SER A 87 -32.65 -14.48 33.75
CA SER A 87 -33.59 -15.60 33.95
C SER A 87 -34.59 -15.71 32.79
N SER A 88 -35.16 -14.62 32.32
CA SER A 88 -36.12 -14.61 31.20
C SER A 88 -35.53 -15.20 29.92
N HIS A 89 -34.21 -14.95 29.64
CA HIS A 89 -33.54 -15.59 28.53
C HIS A 89 -33.40 -17.09 28.73
N ASN A 90 -33.05 -17.54 29.94
CA ASN A 90 -32.93 -18.96 30.25
C ASN A 90 -34.30 -19.67 30.14
N ASP A 91 -35.37 -19.06 30.64
CA ASP A 91 -36.74 -19.56 30.51
C ASP A 91 -37.15 -19.70 29.05
N THR A 92 -36.79 -18.71 28.21
CA THR A 92 -37.05 -18.76 26.79
C THR A 92 -36.29 -19.90 26.11
N LEU A 93 -34.99 -20.08 26.41
CA LEU A 93 -34.20 -21.20 25.87
C LEU A 93 -34.81 -22.55 26.25
N ASN A 94 -35.21 -22.70 27.52
CA ASN A 94 -35.85 -23.92 28.03
C ASN A 94 -37.19 -24.17 27.32
N LYS A 95 -38.05 -23.15 27.21
CA LYS A 95 -39.37 -23.24 26.55
C LYS A 95 -39.28 -23.73 25.12
N PHE A 96 -38.25 -23.30 24.37
CA PHE A 96 -38.08 -23.67 22.96
C PHE A 96 -37.07 -24.80 22.75
N SER A 97 -36.59 -25.44 23.82
CA SER A 97 -35.56 -26.49 23.78
C SER A 97 -34.32 -26.06 22.97
N ILE A 98 -33.81 -24.88 23.27
CA ILE A 98 -32.65 -24.30 22.60
C ILE A 98 -31.41 -24.51 23.47
N ASN A 99 -30.41 -25.20 22.93
CA ASN A 99 -29.12 -25.36 23.58
C ASN A 99 -28.29 -24.09 23.47
N GLN A 100 -27.55 -23.77 24.53
CA GLN A 100 -26.56 -22.71 24.51
C GLN A 100 -25.39 -23.10 23.61
N ILE A 101 -24.83 -22.11 22.89
CA ILE A 101 -23.65 -22.26 22.06
C ILE A 101 -22.60 -21.31 22.61
N ASP A 102 -21.48 -21.86 23.09
CA ASP A 102 -20.52 -21.12 23.91
C ASP A 102 -19.28 -20.69 23.13
N LEU A 103 -18.87 -21.51 22.14
CA LEU A 103 -17.68 -21.30 21.32
C LEU A 103 -18.06 -21.25 19.83
N ILE A 104 -17.70 -20.18 19.17
CA ILE A 104 -17.96 -19.97 17.75
C ILE A 104 -16.62 -19.81 17.04
N VAL A 105 -16.28 -20.73 16.13
CA VAL A 105 -15.03 -20.77 15.38
C VAL A 105 -15.34 -20.66 13.90
N VAL A 106 -15.16 -19.48 13.34
CA VAL A 106 -15.62 -19.18 11.99
C VAL A 106 -14.59 -18.34 11.25
N ASN A 107 -14.21 -18.78 10.05
CA ASN A 107 -13.59 -17.90 9.04
C ASN A 107 -14.46 -17.82 7.80
N LEU A 108 -14.34 -16.72 7.07
CA LEU A 108 -15.21 -16.40 5.95
C LEU A 108 -14.70 -17.00 4.65
N TYR A 109 -15.55 -17.02 3.64
CA TYR A 109 -15.17 -17.44 2.29
C TYR A 109 -14.08 -16.52 1.72
N PRO A 110 -13.15 -17.05 0.90
CA PRO A 110 -11.98 -16.29 0.43
C PRO A 110 -12.35 -15.37 -0.74
N PHE A 111 -13.20 -14.38 -0.49
CA PHE A 111 -13.73 -13.45 -1.48
C PHE A 111 -12.66 -12.85 -2.39
N LEU A 112 -11.55 -12.33 -1.81
CA LEU A 112 -10.47 -11.73 -2.59
C LEU A 112 -9.71 -12.74 -3.46
N GLU A 113 -9.54 -13.98 -2.99
CA GLU A 113 -8.87 -15.00 -3.78
C GLU A 113 -9.71 -15.30 -5.04
N VAL A 114 -11.04 -15.48 -4.86
CA VAL A 114 -11.96 -15.70 -5.97
C VAL A 114 -12.02 -14.50 -6.92
N LYS A 115 -12.10 -13.27 -6.39
CA LYS A 115 -12.05 -12.03 -7.18
C LYS A 115 -10.78 -11.98 -8.06
N ASN A 116 -9.64 -12.40 -7.53
CA ASN A 116 -8.37 -12.35 -8.26
C ASN A 116 -8.20 -13.48 -9.26
N ASP A 117 -8.87 -14.63 -9.04
CA ASP A 117 -8.75 -15.83 -9.87
C ASP A 117 -9.72 -15.84 -11.06
N THR A 118 -10.81 -15.07 -11.01
CA THR A 118 -11.82 -15.06 -12.07
C THR A 118 -12.36 -13.66 -12.36
N LYS A 119 -12.75 -13.45 -13.63
CA LYS A 119 -13.53 -12.27 -14.06
C LYS A 119 -15.04 -12.54 -14.08
N ASN A 120 -15.47 -13.76 -13.74
CA ASN A 120 -16.88 -14.12 -13.71
C ASN A 120 -17.55 -13.54 -12.48
N GLU A 121 -18.39 -12.53 -12.67
CA GLU A 121 -19.07 -11.77 -11.62
C GLU A 121 -20.00 -12.64 -10.78
N ASP A 122 -20.76 -13.55 -11.41
CA ASP A 122 -21.68 -14.46 -10.71
C ASP A 122 -20.92 -15.35 -9.72
N LYS A 123 -19.74 -15.85 -10.13
CA LYS A 123 -18.87 -16.64 -9.22
C LYS A 123 -18.35 -15.82 -8.06
N ILE A 124 -18.02 -14.54 -8.28
CA ILE A 124 -17.55 -13.64 -7.22
C ILE A 124 -18.69 -13.37 -6.25
N ILE A 125 -19.90 -13.05 -6.74
CA ILE A 125 -21.10 -12.80 -5.93
C ILE A 125 -21.46 -14.03 -5.09
N GLU A 126 -21.39 -15.25 -5.68
CA GLU A 126 -21.69 -16.49 -4.95
C GLU A 126 -20.71 -16.76 -3.79
N ASN A 127 -19.53 -16.16 -3.80
CA ASN A 127 -18.56 -16.25 -2.71
C ASN A 127 -18.69 -15.13 -1.67
N ILE A 128 -19.76 -14.34 -1.69
CA ILE A 128 -20.10 -13.41 -0.61
C ILE A 128 -20.74 -14.20 0.53
N ASP A 129 -20.02 -14.31 1.65
CA ASP A 129 -20.49 -15.04 2.83
C ASP A 129 -21.51 -14.22 3.63
N ILE A 130 -22.70 -14.78 3.82
CA ILE A 130 -23.77 -14.17 4.65
C ILE A 130 -23.84 -14.83 6.03
N GLY A 131 -23.76 -16.14 6.09
CA GLY A 131 -23.91 -16.92 7.32
C GLY A 131 -22.76 -16.74 8.29
N GLY A 132 -21.53 -16.69 7.78
CA GLY A 132 -20.33 -16.51 8.60
C GLY A 132 -20.32 -15.17 9.34
N PRO A 133 -20.47 -14.02 8.66
CA PRO A 133 -20.54 -12.71 9.32
C PRO A 133 -21.64 -12.62 10.38
N THR A 134 -22.80 -13.20 10.16
CA THR A 134 -23.90 -13.16 11.13
C THR A 134 -23.59 -13.95 12.40
N LEU A 135 -22.97 -15.14 12.30
CA LEU A 135 -22.51 -15.92 13.44
C LEU A 135 -21.45 -15.17 14.24
N ILE A 136 -20.43 -14.65 13.54
CA ILE A 136 -19.33 -13.90 14.15
C ILE A 136 -19.85 -12.70 14.92
N ARG A 137 -20.71 -11.88 14.29
CA ARG A 137 -21.27 -10.67 14.90
C ARG A 137 -22.15 -10.99 16.11
N ALA A 138 -22.97 -12.05 16.05
CA ALA A 138 -23.81 -12.49 17.16
C ALA A 138 -22.95 -12.90 18.38
N ALA A 139 -21.92 -13.69 18.15
CA ALA A 139 -21.01 -14.14 19.21
C ALA A 139 -20.17 -12.97 19.77
N ALA A 140 -19.63 -12.12 18.91
CA ALA A 140 -18.85 -10.95 19.31
C ALA A 140 -19.68 -9.95 20.12
N LYS A 141 -20.94 -9.69 19.76
CA LYS A 141 -21.86 -8.88 20.57
C LYS A 141 -22.04 -9.43 21.98
N ASN A 142 -22.10 -10.76 22.10
CA ASN A 142 -22.33 -11.45 23.38
C ASN A 142 -21.03 -11.94 24.04
N PHE A 143 -19.89 -11.28 23.81
CA PHE A 143 -18.58 -11.69 24.30
C PHE A 143 -18.50 -11.83 25.83
N LYS A 144 -19.41 -11.19 26.56
CA LYS A 144 -19.52 -11.40 28.01
C LYS A 144 -19.79 -12.87 28.39
N HIS A 145 -20.48 -13.59 27.50
CA HIS A 145 -20.96 -14.94 27.69
C HIS A 145 -20.50 -15.95 26.63
N LYS A 146 -19.86 -15.50 25.57
CA LYS A 146 -19.46 -16.33 24.42
C LYS A 146 -18.00 -16.12 24.05
N ILE A 147 -17.42 -17.13 23.40
CA ILE A 147 -16.06 -17.13 22.86
C ILE A 147 -16.19 -17.16 21.34
N VAL A 148 -15.56 -16.21 20.63
CA VAL A 148 -15.54 -16.16 19.17
C VAL A 148 -14.10 -16.18 18.67
N ILE A 149 -13.77 -17.09 17.76
CA ILE A 149 -12.45 -17.21 17.14
C ILE A 149 -12.60 -17.06 15.63
N VAL A 150 -11.87 -16.13 15.06
CA VAL A 150 -11.84 -15.86 13.60
C VAL A 150 -10.45 -16.06 12.99
N ASP A 151 -9.43 -16.25 13.83
CA ASP A 151 -8.02 -16.40 13.44
C ASP A 151 -7.44 -17.68 14.10
N ASP A 152 -6.80 -18.53 13.30
CA ASP A 152 -6.18 -19.78 13.77
C ASP A 152 -4.99 -19.56 14.72
N ASN A 153 -4.36 -18.38 14.69
CA ASN A 153 -3.34 -17.99 15.66
C ASN A 153 -3.86 -17.92 17.12
N ASP A 154 -5.16 -17.74 17.31
CA ASP A 154 -5.77 -17.68 18.64
C ASP A 154 -6.07 -19.05 19.25
N TYR A 155 -5.91 -20.15 18.51
CA TYR A 155 -6.24 -21.50 18.98
C TYR A 155 -5.44 -21.90 20.20
N THR A 156 -4.15 -21.69 20.19
CA THR A 156 -3.24 -22.10 21.27
C THR A 156 -3.59 -21.39 22.58
N ASP A 157 -3.73 -20.07 22.54
CA ASP A 157 -4.02 -19.26 23.73
C ASP A 157 -5.37 -19.61 24.35
N VAL A 158 -6.40 -19.81 23.51
CA VAL A 158 -7.73 -20.20 23.97
C VAL A 158 -7.73 -21.59 24.56
N LEU A 159 -7.04 -22.56 23.95
CA LEU A 159 -6.91 -23.92 24.49
C LEU A 159 -6.16 -23.95 25.82
N GLU A 160 -5.11 -23.17 25.94
CA GLU A 160 -4.36 -23.03 27.20
C GLU A 160 -5.23 -22.46 28.32
N GLU A 161 -6.01 -21.43 28.07
CA GLU A 161 -6.94 -20.88 29.08
C GLU A 161 -8.03 -21.88 29.48
N ILE A 162 -8.60 -22.61 28.51
CA ILE A 162 -9.63 -23.63 28.81
C ILE A 162 -9.03 -24.74 29.66
N SER A 163 -7.88 -25.30 29.28
CA SER A 163 -7.29 -26.48 29.91
C SER A 163 -6.63 -26.18 31.26
N LYS A 164 -5.84 -25.10 31.34
CA LYS A 164 -5.05 -24.77 32.54
C LYS A 164 -5.80 -23.87 33.52
N SER A 165 -6.71 -23.04 33.05
CA SER A 165 -7.37 -22.01 33.84
C SER A 165 -8.86 -22.27 34.10
N GLY A 166 -9.40 -23.38 33.59
CA GLY A 166 -10.80 -23.75 33.72
C GLY A 166 -11.78 -22.86 32.95
N GLY A 167 -11.31 -22.21 31.90
CA GLY A 167 -12.15 -21.41 31.00
C GLY A 167 -11.51 -20.09 30.54
N VAL A 168 -12.06 -19.53 29.48
CA VAL A 168 -11.56 -18.33 28.83
C VAL A 168 -11.92 -17.08 29.62
N SER A 169 -10.92 -16.23 29.85
CA SER A 169 -11.06 -15.01 30.65
C SER A 169 -11.93 -13.94 29.94
N PHE A 170 -12.42 -12.98 30.69
CA PHE A 170 -13.20 -11.88 30.14
C PHE A 170 -12.35 -11.01 29.20
N GLU A 171 -11.08 -10.76 29.54
CA GLU A 171 -10.19 -9.92 28.73
C GLU A 171 -9.88 -10.62 27.41
N THR A 172 -9.62 -11.93 27.43
CA THR A 172 -9.42 -12.71 26.20
C THR A 172 -10.67 -12.67 25.31
N ARG A 173 -11.87 -12.91 25.88
CA ARG A 173 -13.12 -12.83 25.11
C ARG A 173 -13.38 -11.45 24.54
N LYS A 174 -13.05 -10.37 25.27
CA LYS A 174 -13.16 -9.00 24.80
C LYS A 174 -12.21 -8.73 23.62
N ASN A 175 -10.97 -9.24 23.70
CA ASN A 175 -9.99 -9.11 22.63
C ASN A 175 -10.42 -9.91 21.39
N LEU A 176 -10.89 -11.14 21.57
CA LEU A 176 -11.43 -11.97 20.47
C LEU A 176 -12.65 -11.30 19.80
N ALA A 177 -13.53 -10.65 20.57
CA ALA A 177 -14.65 -9.91 20.02
C ALA A 177 -14.21 -8.68 19.21
N TYR A 178 -13.18 -7.96 19.67
CA TYR A 178 -12.56 -6.90 18.89
C TYR A 178 -12.02 -7.42 17.54
N LYS A 179 -11.24 -8.51 17.58
CA LYS A 179 -10.73 -9.16 16.35
C LYS A 179 -11.87 -9.57 15.41
N ALA A 180 -12.94 -10.15 15.98
CA ALA A 180 -14.09 -10.61 15.22
C ALA A 180 -14.82 -9.47 14.48
N PHE A 181 -15.09 -8.34 15.16
CA PHE A 181 -15.68 -7.17 14.52
C PHE A 181 -14.75 -6.55 13.46
N SER A 182 -13.45 -6.46 13.76
CA SER A 182 -12.46 -5.95 12.81
C SER A 182 -12.37 -6.82 11.56
N TYR A 183 -12.43 -8.14 11.72
CA TYR A 183 -12.38 -9.10 10.62
C TYR A 183 -13.58 -8.98 9.68
N VAL A 184 -14.81 -8.89 10.25
CA VAL A 184 -16.03 -8.69 9.45
C VAL A 184 -16.02 -7.32 8.77
N ALA A 185 -15.63 -6.26 9.47
CA ALA A 185 -15.56 -4.91 8.88
C ALA A 185 -14.58 -4.87 7.70
N ASN A 186 -13.42 -5.53 7.81
CA ASN A 186 -12.46 -5.63 6.71
C ASN A 186 -13.04 -6.44 5.53
N TYR A 187 -13.73 -7.53 5.81
CA TYR A 187 -14.40 -8.36 4.80
C TYR A 187 -15.46 -7.57 4.02
N ASP A 188 -16.35 -6.87 4.72
CA ASP A 188 -17.37 -6.02 4.11
C ASP A 188 -16.75 -4.86 3.32
N SER A 189 -15.61 -4.32 3.79
CA SER A 189 -14.85 -3.29 3.08
C SER A 189 -14.28 -3.79 1.75
N GLN A 190 -13.84 -5.05 1.68
CA GLN A 190 -13.35 -5.67 0.45
C GLN A 190 -14.47 -5.82 -0.60
N ILE A 191 -15.66 -6.26 -0.16
CA ILE A 191 -16.84 -6.40 -1.02
C ILE A 191 -17.30 -5.03 -1.53
N SER A 192 -17.41 -4.07 -0.61
CA SER A 192 -17.82 -2.70 -0.93
C SER A 192 -16.86 -2.02 -1.91
N SER A 193 -15.56 -2.19 -1.71
CA SER A 193 -14.54 -1.66 -2.63
C SER A 193 -14.65 -2.29 -4.02
N TRP A 194 -14.89 -3.60 -4.10
CA TRP A 194 -15.10 -4.27 -5.39
C TRP A 194 -16.35 -3.77 -6.12
N LEU A 195 -17.46 -3.58 -5.42
CA LEU A 195 -18.68 -3.02 -6.00
C LEU A 195 -18.48 -1.58 -6.47
N LEU A 196 -17.70 -0.77 -5.72
CA LEU A 196 -17.36 0.60 -6.11
C LEU A 196 -16.50 0.63 -7.38
N GLU A 197 -15.51 -0.27 -7.52
CA GLU A 197 -14.70 -0.40 -8.74
C GLU A 197 -15.57 -0.67 -9.98
N LYS A 198 -16.70 -1.36 -9.82
CA LYS A 198 -17.65 -1.66 -10.90
C LYS A 198 -18.61 -0.51 -11.19
N ASN A 199 -18.88 0.32 -10.20
CA ASN A 199 -19.79 1.47 -10.33
C ASN A 199 -18.98 2.73 -10.68
N SER A 200 -18.73 2.95 -11.99
CA SER A 200 -17.87 4.02 -12.50
C SER A 200 -18.41 5.45 -12.28
N THR A 201 -19.61 5.63 -11.72
CA THR A 201 -20.27 6.94 -11.59
C THR A 201 -19.92 7.68 -10.30
N GLU A 202 -19.48 7.00 -9.25
CA GLU A 202 -19.19 7.59 -7.94
C GLU A 202 -17.74 7.34 -7.55
N GLN A 203 -16.93 8.40 -7.59
CA GLN A 203 -15.51 8.32 -7.29
C GLN A 203 -15.22 8.49 -5.79
N PHE A 204 -15.99 9.34 -5.11
CA PHE A 204 -15.88 9.62 -3.68
C PHE A 204 -17.22 9.33 -2.99
N PRO A 205 -17.46 8.08 -2.53
CA PRO A 205 -18.72 7.69 -1.93
C PRO A 205 -18.90 8.32 -0.55
N LYS A 206 -20.16 8.42 -0.10
CA LYS A 206 -20.52 8.95 1.23
C LYS A 206 -19.80 8.21 2.37
N TYR A 207 -19.64 6.89 2.24
CA TYR A 207 -18.86 6.04 3.16
C TYR A 207 -17.72 5.43 2.38
N PHE A 208 -16.48 5.68 2.81
CA PHE A 208 -15.29 5.26 2.11
C PHE A 208 -14.57 4.13 2.89
N PRO A 209 -14.84 2.86 2.58
CA PRO A 209 -14.19 1.73 3.23
C PRO A 209 -12.78 1.50 2.67
N ILE A 210 -11.82 1.25 3.56
CA ILE A 210 -10.44 0.90 3.18
C ILE A 210 -10.07 -0.42 3.83
N PRO A 211 -9.97 -1.53 3.08
CA PRO A 211 -9.63 -2.85 3.60
C PRO A 211 -8.13 -2.98 3.88
N LEU A 212 -7.68 -2.49 5.02
CA LEU A 212 -6.29 -2.55 5.44
C LEU A 212 -6.03 -3.76 6.34
N LYS A 213 -4.97 -4.51 6.01
CA LYS A 213 -4.45 -5.60 6.83
C LYS A 213 -3.02 -5.30 7.26
N ILE A 214 -2.72 -5.54 8.54
CA ILE A 214 -1.36 -5.39 9.04
C ILE A 214 -0.42 -6.35 8.31
N LYS A 215 0.72 -5.83 7.84
CA LYS A 215 1.78 -6.61 7.23
C LYS A 215 2.89 -6.89 8.21
N SER A 216 3.31 -5.87 8.95
CA SER A 216 4.33 -5.99 10.00
C SER A 216 4.30 -4.79 10.94
N ASP A 217 4.73 -5.01 12.17
CA ASP A 217 5.13 -3.93 13.05
C ASP A 217 6.47 -3.35 12.59
N LEU A 218 6.67 -2.06 12.84
CA LEU A 218 7.93 -1.37 12.63
C LEU A 218 8.61 -1.13 13.97
N LYS A 219 9.94 -1.08 13.95
CA LYS A 219 10.71 -0.77 15.16
C LYS A 219 10.28 0.56 15.78
N TYR A 220 9.98 1.55 14.94
CA TYR A 220 9.41 2.87 15.29
C TYR A 220 8.83 3.51 14.02
N GLY A 221 8.09 4.60 14.16
CA GLY A 221 7.56 5.39 13.04
C GLY A 221 8.63 6.25 12.38
N GLU A 222 8.28 7.47 12.00
CA GLU A 222 9.23 8.43 11.41
C GLU A 222 10.36 8.78 12.42
N ASN A 223 10.00 8.88 13.70
CA ASN A 223 10.93 9.17 14.78
C ASN A 223 10.94 8.04 15.83
N PRO A 224 12.06 7.85 16.59
CA PRO A 224 12.21 6.72 17.51
C PRO A 224 11.16 6.61 18.63
N HIS A 225 10.55 7.72 19.02
CA HIS A 225 9.50 7.76 20.05
C HIS A 225 8.10 7.42 19.52
N GLN A 226 7.92 7.34 18.19
CA GLN A 226 6.64 7.05 17.55
C GLN A 226 6.52 5.56 17.29
N LYS A 227 5.40 4.95 17.68
CA LYS A 227 5.06 3.59 17.23
C LYS A 227 4.62 3.62 15.78
N GLY A 228 4.99 2.60 15.01
CA GLY A 228 4.63 2.47 13.60
C GLY A 228 4.32 1.03 13.22
N ALA A 229 3.51 0.86 12.20
CA ALA A 229 3.21 -0.41 11.58
C ALA A 229 2.96 -0.22 10.08
N VAL A 230 3.15 -1.28 9.33
CA VAL A 230 2.88 -1.33 7.89
C VAL A 230 1.57 -2.05 7.68
N TYR A 231 0.65 -1.40 6.97
CA TYR A 231 -0.58 -1.98 6.49
C TYR A 231 -0.55 -2.11 4.96
N THR A 232 -1.17 -3.13 4.44
CA THR A 232 -1.31 -3.36 2.99
C THR A 232 -2.78 -3.47 2.62
N LEU A 233 -3.11 -3.09 1.40
CA LEU A 233 -4.37 -3.47 0.78
C LEU A 233 -4.29 -4.96 0.43
N GLU A 234 -5.21 -5.75 0.96
CA GLU A 234 -5.21 -7.20 0.76
C GLU A 234 -5.42 -7.51 -0.74
N GLY A 235 -4.54 -8.32 -1.33
CA GLY A 235 -4.56 -8.63 -2.76
C GLY A 235 -3.68 -7.74 -3.64
N ASP A 236 -3.21 -6.58 -3.18
CA ASP A 236 -2.24 -5.77 -3.91
C ASP A 236 -0.83 -6.38 -3.80
N LYS A 237 -0.20 -6.58 -4.96
CA LYS A 237 1.16 -7.14 -5.07
C LYS A 237 2.18 -6.14 -5.63
N LYS A 238 1.78 -4.88 -5.82
CA LYS A 238 2.59 -3.86 -6.50
C LYS A 238 3.53 -3.13 -5.53
N GLY A 239 4.61 -2.61 -6.08
CA GLY A 239 5.51 -1.67 -5.44
C GLY A 239 6.44 -2.20 -4.36
N PRO A 240 7.24 -1.32 -3.75
CA PRO A 240 8.25 -1.68 -2.75
C PRO A 240 7.69 -2.33 -1.50
N LEU A 241 6.45 -1.99 -1.13
CA LEU A 241 5.77 -2.59 0.01
C LEU A 241 5.65 -4.11 -0.12
N ASN A 242 5.42 -4.61 -1.33
CA ASN A 242 5.22 -6.02 -1.64
C ASN A 242 6.43 -6.67 -2.33
N ALA A 243 7.57 -5.97 -2.40
CA ALA A 243 8.81 -6.49 -2.95
C ALA A 243 9.35 -7.67 -2.17
N ARG A 244 10.04 -8.57 -2.87
CA ARG A 244 10.82 -9.64 -2.27
C ARG A 244 12.12 -9.05 -1.71
N ILE A 245 12.36 -9.24 -0.41
CA ILE A 245 13.62 -8.86 0.22
C ILE A 245 14.64 -9.94 -0.10
N ILE A 246 15.67 -9.59 -0.90
CA ILE A 246 16.74 -10.49 -1.29
C ILE A 246 17.85 -10.50 -0.24
N GLN A 247 18.14 -9.35 0.35
CA GLN A 247 19.20 -9.16 1.33
C GLN A 247 18.84 -8.01 2.29
N GLY A 248 19.46 -8.01 3.46
CA GLY A 248 19.30 -7.01 4.51
C GLY A 248 18.12 -7.30 5.46
N GLY A 249 17.99 -6.51 6.49
CA GLY A 249 16.92 -6.61 7.49
C GLY A 249 15.63 -5.92 7.06
N ALA A 250 14.67 -5.83 7.99
CA ALA A 250 13.41 -5.13 7.78
C ALA A 250 13.62 -3.65 7.42
N LEU A 251 12.72 -3.13 6.58
CA LEU A 251 12.72 -1.71 6.24
C LEU A 251 12.16 -0.89 7.41
N SER A 252 12.73 0.31 7.58
CA SER A 252 12.18 1.32 8.48
C SER A 252 11.00 2.06 7.83
N TYR A 253 10.25 2.82 8.63
CA TYR A 253 9.22 3.73 8.15
C TYR A 253 9.75 4.65 7.04
N ASN A 254 10.89 5.31 7.28
CA ASN A 254 11.51 6.22 6.32
C ASN A 254 12.02 5.48 5.07
N ASN A 255 12.51 4.25 5.22
CA ASN A 255 12.87 3.44 4.04
C ASN A 255 11.67 3.16 3.13
N PHE A 256 10.46 2.91 3.69
CA PHE A 256 9.27 2.72 2.88
C PHE A 256 8.86 3.99 2.14
N LEU A 257 8.90 5.16 2.78
CA LEU A 257 8.57 6.45 2.14
C LEU A 257 9.51 6.76 0.97
N ASP A 258 10.81 6.64 1.22
CA ASP A 258 11.82 6.93 0.20
C ASP A 258 11.81 5.88 -0.92
N ALA A 259 11.55 4.60 -0.58
CA ALA A 259 11.43 3.51 -1.55
C ALA A 259 10.23 3.71 -2.49
N ASP A 260 9.07 4.14 -1.97
CA ASP A 260 7.89 4.44 -2.78
C ASP A 260 8.18 5.60 -3.74
N SER A 261 8.81 6.67 -3.24
CA SER A 261 9.19 7.82 -4.06
C SER A 261 10.19 7.42 -5.17
N ALA A 262 11.21 6.62 -4.84
CA ALA A 262 12.22 6.17 -5.78
C ALA A 262 11.62 5.25 -6.87
N PHE A 263 10.79 4.31 -6.45
CA PHE A 263 10.13 3.38 -7.34
C PHE A 263 9.18 4.08 -8.31
N ASN A 264 8.34 4.98 -7.81
CA ASN A 264 7.38 5.70 -8.65
C ASN A 264 8.10 6.58 -9.68
N LEU A 265 9.12 7.35 -9.26
CA LEU A 265 9.87 8.21 -10.16
C LEU A 265 10.60 7.43 -11.26
N VAL A 266 11.30 6.34 -10.94
CA VAL A 266 12.06 5.60 -11.97
C VAL A 266 11.15 4.93 -13.01
N ASN A 267 9.92 4.60 -12.65
CA ASN A 267 8.93 4.01 -13.56
C ASN A 267 8.25 5.02 -14.51
N GLU A 268 8.48 6.33 -14.34
CA GLU A 268 8.09 7.33 -15.35
C GLU A 268 8.88 7.20 -16.66
N PHE A 269 10.03 6.53 -16.62
CA PHE A 269 10.97 6.46 -17.77
C PHE A 269 10.85 5.12 -18.51
N THR A 270 10.94 5.21 -19.85
CA THR A 270 10.85 4.04 -20.73
C THR A 270 12.21 3.43 -21.07
N ASN A 271 13.28 4.23 -21.14
CA ASN A 271 14.64 3.74 -21.31
C ASN A 271 15.26 3.34 -19.95
N PRO A 272 16.44 2.69 -19.93
CA PRO A 272 17.14 2.41 -18.70
C PRO A 272 17.32 3.66 -17.85
N ALA A 273 16.77 3.67 -16.64
CA ALA A 273 16.78 4.83 -15.77
C ALA A 273 17.12 4.47 -14.33
N VAL A 274 17.63 5.45 -13.61
CA VAL A 274 18.01 5.40 -12.20
C VAL A 274 17.47 6.62 -11.49
N SER A 275 16.87 6.44 -10.33
CA SER A 275 16.50 7.50 -9.40
C SER A 275 17.16 7.27 -8.04
N ILE A 276 17.69 8.33 -7.45
CA ILE A 276 18.30 8.34 -6.12
C ILE A 276 17.47 9.28 -5.25
N ILE A 277 16.89 8.75 -4.18
CA ILE A 277 15.99 9.48 -3.28
C ILE A 277 16.58 9.56 -1.88
N LYS A 278 16.39 10.68 -1.24
CA LYS A 278 16.64 10.88 0.19
C LYS A 278 15.60 11.85 0.75
N HIS A 279 14.97 11.46 1.87
CA HIS A 279 13.90 12.25 2.50
C HIS A 279 12.79 12.65 1.51
N SER A 280 12.34 11.64 0.75
CA SER A 280 11.29 11.73 -0.27
C SER A 280 11.56 12.74 -1.40
N ASN A 281 12.81 13.20 -1.57
CA ASN A 281 13.23 14.08 -2.67
C ASN A 281 14.32 13.43 -3.52
N PRO A 282 14.31 13.64 -4.84
CA PRO A 282 15.40 13.21 -5.70
C PRO A 282 16.70 13.96 -5.39
N CYS A 283 17.78 13.19 -5.18
CA CYS A 283 19.15 13.71 -5.17
C CYS A 283 19.73 13.74 -6.58
N GLY A 284 19.34 12.76 -7.41
CA GLY A 284 19.75 12.65 -8.80
C GLY A 284 18.94 11.61 -9.56
N VAL A 285 18.70 11.91 -10.82
CA VAL A 285 17.96 11.05 -11.75
C VAL A 285 18.65 11.08 -13.10
N SER A 286 18.75 9.93 -13.74
CA SER A 286 19.26 9.86 -15.11
C SER A 286 18.57 8.76 -15.90
N GLU A 287 18.30 9.04 -17.17
CA GLU A 287 17.88 8.09 -18.19
C GLU A 287 18.97 8.00 -19.26
N GLY A 288 19.32 6.80 -19.70
CA GLY A 288 20.39 6.63 -20.68
C GLY A 288 20.33 5.28 -21.41
N ASP A 289 21.33 5.02 -22.22
CA ASP A 289 21.40 3.79 -23.03
C ASP A 289 21.70 2.54 -22.18
N ASN A 290 22.34 2.73 -21.02
CA ASN A 290 22.63 1.65 -20.08
C ASN A 290 22.60 2.12 -18.63
N LEU A 291 22.32 1.18 -17.72
CA LEU A 291 22.16 1.48 -16.29
C LEU A 291 23.44 1.93 -15.58
N VAL A 292 24.63 1.53 -16.05
CA VAL A 292 25.89 1.91 -15.38
C VAL A 292 26.13 3.41 -15.55
N ASN A 293 26.00 3.91 -16.79
CA ASN A 293 26.13 5.34 -17.07
C ASN A 293 25.01 6.15 -16.40
N ALA A 294 23.77 5.67 -16.44
CA ALA A 294 22.65 6.32 -15.76
C ALA A 294 22.90 6.41 -14.25
N LEU A 295 23.45 5.36 -13.63
CA LEU A 295 23.77 5.36 -12.19
C LEU A 295 24.86 6.40 -11.87
N ILE A 296 25.95 6.41 -12.61
CA ILE A 296 27.06 7.37 -12.41
C ILE A 296 26.55 8.81 -12.58
N ASN A 297 25.79 9.07 -13.63
CA ASN A 297 25.23 10.40 -13.90
C ASN A 297 24.25 10.84 -12.79
N ALA A 298 23.39 9.93 -12.31
CA ALA A 298 22.47 10.25 -11.22
C ALA A 298 23.22 10.58 -9.91
N PHE A 299 24.28 9.84 -9.57
CA PHE A 299 25.13 10.15 -8.42
C PHE A 299 25.82 11.49 -8.53
N ASN A 300 26.32 11.84 -9.71
CA ASN A 300 27.04 13.09 -9.95
C ASN A 300 26.17 14.35 -9.77
N CYS A 301 24.84 14.24 -9.79
CA CYS A 301 23.94 15.38 -9.58
C CYS A 301 24.12 16.00 -8.19
N ASP A 302 24.12 15.17 -7.15
CA ASP A 302 24.36 15.59 -5.77
C ASP A 302 24.96 14.42 -4.97
N PRO A 303 26.26 14.16 -5.14
CA PRO A 303 26.94 13.03 -4.49
C PRO A 303 26.94 13.12 -2.95
N ILE A 304 26.81 14.33 -2.40
CA ILE A 304 26.76 14.54 -0.96
C ILE A 304 25.41 14.04 -0.41
N SER A 305 24.31 14.49 -1.02
CA SER A 305 22.97 14.07 -0.58
C SER A 305 22.68 12.62 -0.91
N ALA A 306 23.25 12.07 -1.98
CA ALA A 306 23.07 10.66 -2.39
C ALA A 306 23.67 9.66 -1.37
N PHE A 307 24.60 10.09 -0.51
CA PHE A 307 25.15 9.25 0.56
C PHE A 307 24.04 8.80 1.54
N GLY A 308 23.88 7.50 1.70
CA GLY A 308 22.81 6.90 2.51
C GLY A 308 21.42 6.98 1.89
N GLY A 309 21.33 7.29 0.60
CA GLY A 309 20.07 7.34 -0.14
C GLY A 309 19.55 5.96 -0.55
N ILE A 310 18.37 5.98 -1.15
CA ILE A 310 17.69 4.83 -1.75
C ILE A 310 17.79 4.95 -3.27
N VAL A 311 18.21 3.88 -3.93
CA VAL A 311 18.39 3.83 -5.38
C VAL A 311 17.41 2.86 -6.02
N SER A 312 16.65 3.32 -7.01
CA SER A 312 15.72 2.50 -7.78
C SER A 312 16.06 2.46 -9.26
N PHE A 313 15.83 1.30 -9.86
CA PHE A 313 16.09 0.98 -11.25
C PHE A 313 14.81 0.48 -11.93
N ASN A 314 14.58 0.86 -13.19
CA ASN A 314 13.46 0.33 -13.98
C ASN A 314 13.85 -0.88 -14.85
N ARG A 315 15.08 -1.37 -14.72
CA ARG A 315 15.62 -2.55 -15.41
C ARG A 315 16.40 -3.43 -14.44
N LYS A 316 16.64 -4.67 -14.88
CA LYS A 316 17.41 -5.70 -14.17
C LYS A 316 18.82 -5.23 -13.78
N ILE A 317 19.17 -5.45 -12.51
CA ILE A 317 20.51 -5.20 -12.01
C ILE A 317 21.44 -6.35 -12.39
N THR A 318 22.49 -6.03 -13.14
CA THR A 318 23.58 -6.96 -13.49
C THR A 318 24.77 -6.81 -12.56
N SER A 319 25.76 -7.74 -12.68
CA SER A 319 27.00 -7.65 -11.92
C SER A 319 27.79 -6.36 -12.15
N LYS A 320 27.71 -5.76 -13.36
CA LYS A 320 28.37 -4.47 -13.65
C LYS A 320 27.76 -3.34 -12.83
N VAL A 321 26.43 -3.25 -12.78
CA VAL A 321 25.70 -2.26 -11.98
C VAL A 321 25.97 -2.47 -10.48
N ALA A 322 25.94 -3.72 -10.01
CA ALA A 322 26.20 -4.05 -8.61
C ALA A 322 27.60 -3.64 -8.15
N LYS A 323 28.64 -3.83 -8.99
CA LYS A 323 30.01 -3.39 -8.72
C LYS A 323 30.12 -1.86 -8.57
N GLU A 324 29.34 -1.12 -9.32
CA GLU A 324 29.30 0.34 -9.21
C GLU A 324 28.56 0.80 -7.93
N LEU A 325 27.41 0.18 -7.64
CA LEU A 325 26.62 0.47 -6.45
C LEU A 325 27.38 0.30 -5.14
N ILE A 326 28.14 -0.78 -4.98
CA ILE A 326 28.85 -1.06 -3.72
C ILE A 326 29.99 -0.10 -3.40
N LYS A 327 30.41 0.74 -4.35
CA LYS A 327 31.39 1.82 -4.10
C LYS A 327 30.84 2.90 -3.16
N ASN A 328 29.52 3.04 -3.10
CA ASN A 328 28.83 4.05 -2.33
C ASN A 328 28.16 3.44 -1.09
N PHE A 329 27.92 4.28 -0.09
CA PHE A 329 27.07 3.90 1.04
C PHE A 329 25.60 4.20 0.68
N LEU A 330 24.77 3.16 0.68
CA LEU A 330 23.35 3.20 0.36
C LEU A 330 22.57 2.39 1.41
N GLU A 331 21.32 2.75 1.65
CA GLU A 331 20.45 1.99 2.56
C GLU A 331 19.61 0.95 1.85
N VAL A 332 19.04 1.27 0.69
CA VAL A 332 18.15 0.38 -0.06
C VAL A 332 18.43 0.47 -1.56
N VAL A 333 18.40 -0.66 -2.23
CA VAL A 333 18.43 -0.79 -3.69
C VAL A 333 17.17 -1.52 -4.15
N ILE A 334 16.51 -0.98 -5.17
CA ILE A 334 15.24 -1.48 -5.69
C ILE A 334 15.37 -1.73 -7.18
N ALA A 335 14.97 -2.92 -7.64
CA ALA A 335 14.92 -3.23 -9.06
C ALA A 335 13.82 -4.26 -9.37
N PRO A 336 13.35 -4.33 -10.62
CA PRO A 336 12.40 -5.37 -11.02
C PRO A 336 12.99 -6.78 -10.96
N GLU A 337 14.29 -6.93 -11.22
CA GLU A 337 14.99 -8.23 -11.21
C GLU A 337 16.46 -8.02 -10.84
N ILE A 338 17.05 -8.97 -10.11
CA ILE A 338 18.46 -8.92 -9.71
C ILE A 338 19.13 -10.23 -10.05
N THR A 339 20.21 -10.17 -10.84
CA THR A 339 20.92 -11.38 -11.26
C THR A 339 21.65 -12.05 -10.09
N ILE A 340 21.78 -13.38 -10.13
CA ILE A 340 22.51 -14.15 -9.11
C ILE A 340 23.94 -13.60 -8.91
N LYS A 341 24.65 -13.26 -10.00
CA LYS A 341 26.00 -12.66 -9.93
C LYS A 341 25.99 -11.28 -9.25
N ALA A 342 24.91 -10.53 -9.34
CA ALA A 342 24.78 -9.25 -8.62
C ALA A 342 24.52 -9.46 -7.14
N ILE A 343 23.70 -10.45 -6.78
CA ILE A 343 23.45 -10.85 -5.38
C ILE A 343 24.78 -11.25 -4.70
N GLU A 344 25.63 -12.03 -5.35
CA GLU A 344 26.94 -12.40 -4.81
C GLU A 344 27.83 -11.17 -4.50
N ILE A 345 27.78 -10.15 -5.35
CA ILE A 345 28.53 -8.90 -5.13
C ILE A 345 27.96 -8.14 -3.93
N PHE A 346 26.64 -8.10 -3.77
CA PHE A 346 25.97 -7.39 -2.67
C PHE A 346 26.27 -8.01 -1.29
N LYS A 347 26.66 -9.28 -1.21
CA LYS A 347 27.10 -9.90 0.05
C LYS A 347 28.27 -9.16 0.71
N ASN A 348 29.07 -8.39 -0.05
CA ASN A 348 30.12 -7.52 0.49
C ASN A 348 29.57 -6.31 1.28
N LYS A 349 28.27 -6.04 1.22
CA LYS A 349 27.58 -4.98 1.95
C LYS A 349 26.34 -5.55 2.66
N PRO A 350 26.50 -6.37 3.71
CA PRO A 350 25.42 -7.19 4.28
C PRO A 350 24.26 -6.36 4.86
N ASN A 351 24.50 -5.13 5.25
CA ASN A 351 23.47 -4.22 5.77
C ASN A 351 22.66 -3.51 4.67
N LEU A 352 23.11 -3.57 3.40
CA LEU A 352 22.39 -3.00 2.26
C LEU A 352 21.14 -3.83 2.00
N LYS A 353 20.00 -3.19 2.04
CA LYS A 353 18.71 -3.84 1.78
C LYS A 353 18.47 -3.89 0.27
N ILE A 354 18.17 -5.07 -0.23
CA ILE A 354 17.95 -5.32 -1.66
C ILE A 354 16.52 -5.80 -1.88
N LEU A 355 15.78 -5.04 -2.66
CA LEU A 355 14.37 -5.29 -2.97
C LEU A 355 14.18 -5.65 -4.44
N GLU A 356 13.47 -6.76 -4.68
CA GLU A 356 13.05 -7.18 -6.02
C GLU A 356 11.54 -7.05 -6.15
N THR A 357 11.08 -6.13 -7.03
CA THR A 357 9.67 -5.78 -7.19
C THR A 357 8.94 -6.58 -8.25
N GLY A 358 9.66 -7.31 -9.11
CA GLY A 358 9.14 -7.79 -10.37
C GLY A 358 8.92 -6.65 -11.38
N TYR A 359 8.75 -7.01 -12.65
CA TYR A 359 8.37 -6.04 -13.69
C TYR A 359 6.90 -5.66 -13.50
N GLN A 360 6.65 -4.37 -13.33
CA GLN A 360 5.29 -3.86 -13.28
C GLN A 360 4.77 -3.67 -14.70
N LYS A 361 3.59 -4.19 -14.99
CA LYS A 361 2.85 -3.76 -16.20
C LYS A 361 2.48 -2.29 -15.99
N ARG A 362 2.64 -1.45 -17.00
CA ARG A 362 2.03 -0.12 -16.98
C ARG A 362 0.55 -0.32 -16.69
N LYS A 363 -0.01 0.50 -15.80
CA LYS A 363 -1.45 0.47 -15.52
C LYS A 363 -2.21 0.60 -16.84
N GLU A 364 -3.23 -0.23 -17.00
CA GLU A 364 -4.27 0.05 -18.00
C GLU A 364 -4.95 1.35 -17.56
N ASP A 365 -5.31 2.22 -18.50
CA ASP A 365 -5.79 3.61 -18.28
C ASP A 365 -6.98 3.77 -17.31
N ASN A 366 -7.54 2.69 -16.79
CA ASN A 366 -8.72 2.66 -15.91
C ASN A 366 -8.41 2.31 -14.43
N GLU A 367 -7.18 1.99 -14.05
CA GLU A 367 -6.83 1.73 -12.65
C GLU A 367 -6.46 3.05 -11.93
N LYS A 368 -7.44 3.78 -11.43
CA LYS A 368 -7.22 4.96 -10.60
C LYS A 368 -6.67 4.56 -9.23
N SER A 369 -5.49 5.02 -8.87
CA SER A 369 -4.95 4.85 -7.53
C SER A 369 -5.19 6.11 -6.71
N LEU A 370 -5.45 5.91 -5.41
CA LEU A 370 -5.71 7.00 -4.49
C LEU A 370 -4.47 7.33 -3.67
N SER A 371 -4.37 8.62 -3.33
CA SER A 371 -3.45 9.15 -2.32
C SER A 371 -4.26 9.58 -1.11
N ILE A 372 -3.85 9.14 0.08
CA ILE A 372 -4.53 9.41 1.35
C ILE A 372 -3.54 10.10 2.26
N LYS A 373 -3.91 11.27 2.77
CA LYS A 373 -3.09 12.07 3.68
C LYS A 373 -3.88 12.37 4.96
N SER A 374 -3.32 12.04 6.10
CA SER A 374 -3.94 12.35 7.40
C SER A 374 -3.87 13.84 7.69
N ILE A 375 -4.96 14.39 8.20
CA ILE A 375 -5.06 15.73 8.76
C ILE A 375 -5.79 15.67 10.10
N ASN A 376 -5.71 16.72 10.91
CA ASN A 376 -6.49 16.75 12.15
C ASN A 376 -7.99 16.63 11.87
N GLY A 377 -8.61 15.61 12.45
CA GLY A 377 -10.03 15.33 12.32
C GLY A 377 -10.41 14.44 11.13
N GLY A 378 -9.47 14.02 10.25
CA GLY A 378 -9.82 13.16 9.13
C GLY A 378 -8.70 12.92 8.12
N PHE A 379 -9.10 12.73 6.87
CA PHE A 379 -8.19 12.43 5.77
C PHE A 379 -8.54 13.28 4.54
N LEU A 380 -7.52 13.70 3.82
CA LEU A 380 -7.64 14.16 2.44
C LEU A 380 -7.42 12.96 1.53
N ILE A 381 -8.34 12.73 0.61
CA ILE A 381 -8.27 11.65 -0.38
C ILE A 381 -8.34 12.28 -1.77
N GLN A 382 -7.42 11.92 -2.63
CA GLN A 382 -7.36 12.37 -4.02
C GLN A 382 -6.89 11.26 -4.94
N GLU A 383 -7.10 11.42 -6.24
CA GLU A 383 -6.40 10.60 -7.24
C GLU A 383 -4.89 10.86 -7.18
N ARG A 384 -4.08 9.85 -7.44
CA ARG A 384 -2.65 10.08 -7.69
C ARG A 384 -2.48 10.85 -9.00
N ASP A 385 -1.49 11.71 -9.05
CA ASP A 385 -1.10 12.39 -10.28
C ASP A 385 -0.42 11.38 -11.22
N GLU A 386 -1.18 10.86 -12.19
CA GLU A 386 -0.72 9.89 -13.19
C GLU A 386 -0.64 10.51 -14.59
N ILE A 387 -0.82 11.85 -14.69
CA ILE A 387 -0.76 12.54 -15.97
C ILE A 387 0.68 12.49 -16.53
N ASN A 388 0.79 11.98 -17.75
CA ASN A 388 2.03 11.93 -18.49
C ASN A 388 2.03 13.00 -19.59
N ILE A 389 3.04 13.86 -19.58
CA ILE A 389 3.26 14.87 -20.61
C ILE A 389 3.80 14.18 -21.86
N SER A 390 3.07 14.27 -22.99
CA SER A 390 3.51 13.73 -24.28
C SER A 390 4.11 14.83 -25.18
N GLN A 391 5.05 14.45 -26.05
CA GLN A 391 5.72 15.40 -26.98
C GLN A 391 4.75 16.08 -27.95
N ASN A 392 3.66 15.41 -28.32
CA ASN A 392 2.78 15.83 -29.40
C ASN A 392 1.87 17.01 -29.07
N GLU A 393 1.79 17.40 -27.79
CA GLU A 393 0.80 18.34 -27.26
C GLU A 393 1.44 19.55 -26.55
N LEU A 394 2.75 19.78 -26.75
CA LEU A 394 3.48 20.80 -26.02
C LEU A 394 3.61 22.11 -26.86
N PRO A 395 2.82 23.15 -26.60
CA PRO A 395 2.93 24.44 -27.27
C PRO A 395 4.22 25.15 -26.87
N ILE A 396 5.05 25.48 -27.87
CA ILE A 396 6.16 26.39 -27.71
C ILE A 396 5.58 27.81 -27.79
N VAL A 397 5.62 28.55 -26.67
CA VAL A 397 4.99 29.87 -26.55
C VAL A 397 5.93 31.04 -26.87
N THR A 398 7.21 30.76 -27.13
CA THR A 398 8.24 31.73 -27.47
C THR A 398 8.65 31.63 -28.95
N LYS A 399 9.33 32.67 -29.44
CA LYS A 399 9.77 32.74 -30.87
C LYS A 399 10.88 31.78 -31.22
N LYS A 400 11.76 31.46 -30.26
CA LYS A 400 12.91 30.56 -30.45
C LYS A 400 12.45 29.12 -30.56
N THR A 401 12.84 28.45 -31.63
CA THR A 401 12.55 27.03 -31.87
C THR A 401 13.39 26.11 -30.98
N LEU A 402 12.91 24.91 -30.77
CA LEU A 402 13.54 23.87 -29.95
C LEU A 402 13.95 22.69 -30.85
N THR A 403 15.10 22.12 -30.55
CA THR A 403 15.48 20.81 -31.11
C THR A 403 14.77 19.70 -30.37
N LYS A 404 14.61 18.54 -30.98
CA LYS A 404 14.02 17.37 -30.37
C LYS A 404 14.72 16.98 -29.05
N ASN A 405 16.05 17.04 -29.03
CA ASN A 405 16.81 16.69 -27.81
C ASN A 405 16.51 17.64 -26.65
N LEU A 406 16.35 18.94 -26.92
CA LEU A 406 15.96 19.89 -25.86
C LEU A 406 14.54 19.63 -25.35
N ILE A 407 13.60 19.26 -26.22
CA ILE A 407 12.24 18.88 -25.81
C ILE A 407 12.28 17.61 -24.95
N ASP A 408 13.07 16.60 -25.34
CA ASP A 408 13.27 15.39 -24.57
C ASP A 408 13.83 15.67 -23.16
N ASP A 409 14.83 16.56 -23.07
CA ASP A 409 15.41 17.00 -21.80
C ASP A 409 14.39 17.77 -20.94
N MET A 410 13.56 18.61 -21.55
CA MET A 410 12.49 19.35 -20.85
C MET A 410 11.43 18.41 -20.29
N ILE A 411 11.00 17.40 -21.06
CA ILE A 411 10.06 16.37 -20.61
C ILE A 411 10.68 15.54 -19.49
N PHE A 412 11.95 15.15 -19.62
CA PHE A 412 12.69 14.47 -18.56
C PHE A 412 12.70 15.32 -17.27
N ALA A 413 13.09 16.60 -17.37
CA ALA A 413 13.12 17.51 -16.23
C ALA A 413 11.74 17.69 -15.58
N SER A 414 10.67 17.77 -16.36
CA SER A 414 9.29 17.87 -15.87
C SER A 414 8.86 16.61 -15.11
N LYS A 415 9.21 15.42 -15.61
CA LYS A 415 8.96 14.16 -14.90
C LYS A 415 9.70 14.11 -13.56
N VAL A 416 10.93 14.61 -13.50
CA VAL A 416 11.66 14.71 -12.23
C VAL A 416 11.00 15.72 -11.31
N ALA A 417 10.61 16.90 -11.79
CA ALA A 417 9.98 17.96 -11.00
C ALA A 417 8.67 17.50 -10.33
N LYS A 418 7.90 16.63 -10.97
CA LYS A 418 6.69 16.00 -10.43
C LYS A 418 6.92 15.28 -9.08
N TYR A 419 8.12 14.76 -8.86
CA TYR A 419 8.49 14.02 -7.63
C TYR A 419 9.32 14.85 -6.65
N VAL A 420 9.56 16.12 -6.93
CA VAL A 420 10.25 17.05 -6.05
C VAL A 420 9.24 17.81 -5.19
N LYS A 421 9.53 17.96 -3.90
CA LYS A 421 8.66 18.75 -3.00
C LYS A 421 8.59 20.21 -3.44
N SER A 422 7.37 20.75 -3.51
CA SER A 422 7.07 22.11 -3.97
C SER A 422 7.58 23.21 -2.99
N ASN A 423 8.00 24.40 -3.45
CA ASN A 423 8.22 24.71 -4.88
C ASN A 423 9.48 24.01 -5.38
N ALA A 424 9.40 23.54 -6.63
CA ALA A 424 10.43 22.73 -7.24
C ALA A 424 10.96 23.36 -8.55
N ILE A 425 12.28 23.39 -8.68
CA ILE A 425 13.00 23.71 -9.93
C ILE A 425 14.04 22.62 -10.20
N VAL A 426 14.05 22.10 -11.42
CA VAL A 426 14.97 21.06 -11.86
C VAL A 426 15.73 21.53 -13.09
N PHE A 427 17.05 21.61 -13.00
CA PHE A 427 17.95 21.77 -14.16
C PHE A 427 18.31 20.40 -14.70
N ALA A 428 18.23 20.23 -16.02
CA ALA A 428 18.58 18.98 -16.69
C ALA A 428 19.36 19.21 -17.97
N LYS A 429 20.15 18.20 -18.36
CA LYS A 429 20.91 18.15 -19.59
C LYS A 429 21.18 16.69 -19.96
N ASN A 430 20.98 16.33 -21.24
CA ASN A 430 21.20 14.98 -21.74
C ASN A 430 20.41 13.91 -20.90
N LYS A 431 19.15 14.17 -20.61
CA LYS A 431 18.28 13.29 -19.79
C LYS A 431 18.88 12.93 -18.42
N THR A 432 19.57 13.89 -17.82
CA THR A 432 20.16 13.79 -16.49
C THR A 432 19.83 15.05 -15.70
N SER A 433 19.35 14.91 -14.48
CA SER A 433 19.22 16.03 -13.56
C SER A 433 20.63 16.50 -13.15
N ILE A 434 20.85 17.80 -13.20
CA ILE A 434 22.16 18.41 -12.86
C ILE A 434 22.05 19.38 -11.70
N GLY A 435 20.83 19.74 -11.29
CA GLY A 435 20.57 20.55 -10.11
C GLY A 435 19.10 20.52 -9.75
N ILE A 436 18.80 20.26 -8.47
CA ILE A 436 17.43 20.14 -7.95
C ILE A 436 17.27 21.06 -6.76
N GLY A 437 16.31 21.99 -6.83
CA GLY A 437 15.86 22.84 -5.74
C GLY A 437 14.47 22.40 -5.28
N ALA A 438 14.38 21.91 -4.04
CA ALA A 438 13.19 21.28 -3.49
C ALA A 438 12.68 22.01 -2.26
N GLY A 439 11.35 22.02 -2.06
CA GLY A 439 10.69 22.38 -0.81
C GLY A 439 10.87 23.86 -0.40
N GLN A 440 11.00 24.78 -1.35
CA GLN A 440 11.21 26.18 -1.04
C GLN A 440 9.90 26.97 -1.01
N MET A 441 9.79 27.95 -0.10
CA MET A 441 8.62 28.82 -0.02
C MET A 441 8.47 29.74 -1.23
N SER A 442 9.59 30.07 -1.90
CA SER A 442 9.55 30.84 -3.13
C SER A 442 10.18 30.09 -4.32
N ARG A 443 9.69 30.35 -5.51
CA ARG A 443 10.21 29.70 -6.74
C ARG A 443 11.59 30.19 -7.11
N ILE A 444 11.88 31.46 -6.84
CA ILE A 444 13.22 32.01 -7.02
C ILE A 444 14.25 31.34 -6.11
N ASP A 445 13.88 31.01 -4.85
CA ASP A 445 14.81 30.33 -3.94
C ASP A 445 15.04 28.88 -4.38
N ALA A 446 14.01 28.20 -4.90
CA ALA A 446 14.18 26.89 -5.51
C ALA A 446 15.15 26.95 -6.72
N ALA A 447 15.04 27.97 -7.56
CA ALA A 447 15.95 28.15 -8.70
C ALA A 447 17.40 28.44 -8.25
N LYS A 448 17.57 29.30 -7.25
CA LYS A 448 18.89 29.59 -6.67
C LYS A 448 19.51 28.35 -6.03
N LEU A 449 18.73 27.59 -5.27
CA LEU A 449 19.20 26.35 -4.66
C LEU A 449 19.61 25.32 -5.72
N ALA A 450 18.80 25.13 -6.75
CA ALA A 450 19.09 24.19 -7.84
C ALA A 450 20.39 24.56 -8.57
N SER A 451 20.54 25.82 -8.97
CA SER A 451 21.74 26.29 -9.68
C SER A 451 23.00 26.24 -8.79
N LYS A 452 22.89 26.60 -7.50
CA LYS A 452 23.98 26.52 -6.55
C LYS A 452 24.46 25.08 -6.38
N LYS A 453 23.54 24.12 -6.15
CA LYS A 453 23.90 22.70 -6.02
C LYS A 453 24.55 22.16 -7.29
N ALA A 454 24.03 22.51 -8.46
CA ALA A 454 24.62 22.10 -9.73
C ALA A 454 26.08 22.53 -9.86
N ILE A 455 26.41 23.78 -9.55
CA ILE A 455 27.74 24.35 -9.72
C ILE A 455 28.70 23.91 -8.60
N GLU A 456 28.29 24.06 -7.33
CA GLU A 456 29.17 23.87 -6.18
C GLU A 456 29.32 22.39 -5.77
N ILE A 457 28.32 21.55 -6.02
CA ILE A 457 28.28 20.15 -5.57
C ILE A 457 28.44 19.20 -6.74
N GLY A 458 27.61 19.36 -7.77
CA GLY A 458 27.65 18.52 -8.97
C GLY A 458 28.78 18.90 -9.94
N HIS A 459 29.39 20.07 -9.77
CA HIS A 459 30.42 20.63 -10.64
C HIS A 459 30.00 20.72 -12.12
N TYR A 460 28.71 20.98 -12.35
CA TYR A 460 28.15 21.13 -13.68
C TYR A 460 28.24 22.57 -14.18
N ASP A 461 28.59 22.71 -15.47
CA ASP A 461 28.31 23.93 -16.24
C ASP A 461 26.83 23.89 -16.68
N LEU A 462 26.05 24.86 -16.20
CA LEU A 462 24.64 25.00 -16.53
C LEU A 462 24.39 25.56 -17.95
N LYS A 463 25.43 25.89 -18.67
CA LYS A 463 25.33 26.40 -20.03
C LYS A 463 24.64 25.37 -20.94
N ASN A 464 23.66 25.87 -21.71
CA ASN A 464 22.82 25.04 -22.59
C ASN A 464 21.97 23.96 -21.86
N SER A 465 21.72 24.12 -20.57
CA SER A 465 20.76 23.26 -19.86
C SER A 465 19.32 23.68 -20.12
N VAL A 466 18.40 22.81 -19.73
CA VAL A 466 16.96 23.08 -19.66
C VAL A 466 16.47 23.11 -18.22
N VAL A 467 15.33 23.76 -17.98
CA VAL A 467 14.73 23.86 -16.66
C VAL A 467 13.28 23.40 -16.68
N ALA A 468 12.85 22.70 -15.64
CA ALA A 468 11.43 22.46 -15.38
C ALA A 468 11.02 23.11 -14.05
N SER A 469 9.80 23.66 -14.04
CA SER A 469 9.13 24.17 -12.84
C SER A 469 7.85 23.37 -12.60
N ASP A 470 7.60 23.01 -11.34
CA ASP A 470 6.39 22.29 -10.92
C ASP A 470 5.08 23.09 -11.07
N ALA A 471 5.18 24.43 -11.19
CA ALA A 471 4.05 25.33 -11.42
C ALA A 471 4.48 26.55 -12.26
N PHE A 472 3.53 27.45 -12.55
CA PHE A 472 3.79 28.66 -13.33
C PHE A 472 4.79 29.61 -12.64
N LEU A 473 5.46 30.45 -13.42
CA LEU A 473 6.32 31.50 -12.90
C LEU A 473 5.47 32.73 -12.54
N PRO A 474 5.40 33.11 -11.25
CA PRO A 474 4.58 34.25 -10.85
C PRO A 474 5.23 35.62 -11.11
N PHE A 475 6.56 35.64 -11.25
CA PHE A 475 7.37 36.85 -11.41
C PHE A 475 8.56 36.62 -12.37
N PRO A 476 9.07 37.69 -13.02
CA PRO A 476 10.22 37.62 -13.95
C PRO A 476 11.54 37.17 -13.31
N ASP A 477 11.74 37.42 -12.03
CA ASP A 477 13.00 37.19 -11.28
C ASP A 477 13.53 35.75 -11.41
N THR A 478 12.63 34.76 -11.37
CA THR A 478 12.98 33.35 -11.54
C THR A 478 13.53 33.09 -12.95
N LEU A 479 12.89 33.63 -13.98
CA LEU A 479 13.35 33.47 -15.36
C LEU A 479 14.69 34.18 -15.62
N GLU A 480 14.87 35.38 -15.05
CA GLU A 480 16.15 36.10 -15.12
C GLU A 480 17.28 35.32 -14.47
N HIS A 481 17.01 34.71 -13.29
CA HIS A 481 18.00 33.88 -12.60
C HIS A 481 18.37 32.64 -13.43
N ILE A 482 17.38 31.95 -13.98
CA ILE A 482 17.56 30.77 -14.86
C ILE A 482 18.44 31.15 -16.07
N HIS A 483 18.15 32.30 -16.69
CA HIS A 483 18.95 32.80 -17.82
C HIS A 483 20.41 33.10 -17.41
N LYS A 484 20.62 33.86 -16.32
CA LYS A 484 21.95 34.18 -15.77
C LYS A 484 22.75 32.92 -15.42
N SER A 485 22.08 31.85 -15.05
CA SER A 485 22.70 30.55 -14.77
C SER A 485 23.16 29.80 -16.03
N GLY A 486 22.72 30.21 -17.22
CA GLY A 486 23.14 29.62 -18.52
C GLY A 486 22.11 28.68 -19.16
N ALA A 487 20.94 28.48 -18.59
CA ALA A 487 19.89 27.68 -19.18
C ALA A 487 19.29 28.39 -20.42
N ILE A 488 18.86 27.61 -21.40
CA ILE A 488 18.38 28.10 -22.71
C ILE A 488 16.92 27.77 -22.99
N ALA A 489 16.31 26.94 -22.15
CA ALA A 489 14.91 26.57 -22.31
C ALA A 489 14.25 26.23 -20.94
N ILE A 490 12.94 26.45 -20.83
CA ILE A 490 12.15 26.16 -19.66
C ILE A 490 10.80 25.54 -20.04
N ILE A 491 10.37 24.53 -19.27
CA ILE A 491 9.02 24.00 -19.28
C ILE A 491 8.30 24.34 -17.97
N GLN A 492 7.07 24.84 -18.07
CA GLN A 492 6.22 25.18 -16.95
C GLN A 492 4.75 25.07 -17.38
N PRO A 493 3.79 24.95 -16.45
CA PRO A 493 2.38 24.77 -16.82
C PRO A 493 1.73 25.95 -17.54
N GLY A 494 2.16 27.18 -17.30
CA GLY A 494 1.39 28.38 -17.67
C GLY A 494 0.19 28.63 -16.75
N GLY A 495 -0.66 29.60 -17.12
CA GLY A 495 -1.88 29.95 -16.36
C GLY A 495 -1.69 31.08 -15.34
N SER A 496 -0.57 31.79 -15.38
CA SER A 496 -0.35 33.00 -14.60
C SER A 496 -0.98 34.23 -15.27
N LYS A 497 -1.46 35.18 -14.48
CA LYS A 497 -1.87 36.50 -14.99
C LYS A 497 -0.71 37.27 -15.65
N LYS A 498 0.52 36.85 -15.40
CA LYS A 498 1.75 37.44 -15.93
C LYS A 498 2.38 36.65 -17.08
N ASP A 499 1.70 35.69 -17.63
CA ASP A 499 2.26 34.85 -18.71
C ASP A 499 2.73 35.66 -19.91
N THR A 500 1.99 36.70 -20.33
CA THR A 500 2.39 37.60 -21.41
C THR A 500 3.72 38.30 -21.11
N GLU A 501 3.87 38.88 -19.90
CA GLU A 501 5.10 39.52 -19.44
C GLU A 501 6.29 38.54 -19.43
N ILE A 502 6.05 37.32 -18.93
CA ILE A 502 7.06 36.25 -18.84
C ILE A 502 7.49 35.76 -20.23
N ILE A 503 6.54 35.60 -21.17
CA ILE A 503 6.83 35.20 -22.54
C ILE A 503 7.63 36.30 -23.28
N GLU A 504 7.28 37.57 -23.10
CA GLU A 504 8.00 38.69 -23.65
C GLU A 504 9.44 38.75 -23.13
N LEU A 505 9.61 38.58 -21.82
CA LEU A 505 10.93 38.49 -21.20
C LEU A 505 11.73 37.29 -21.74
N ALA A 506 11.12 36.11 -21.82
CA ALA A 506 11.77 34.92 -22.40
C ALA A 506 12.27 35.18 -23.84
N ASN A 507 11.47 35.85 -24.66
CA ASN A 507 11.86 36.23 -26.02
C ASN A 507 13.05 37.22 -26.01
N LYS A 508 13.05 38.22 -25.13
CA LYS A 508 14.17 39.17 -24.96
C LYS A 508 15.45 38.47 -24.52
N LEU A 509 15.34 37.51 -23.63
CA LEU A 509 16.47 36.72 -23.11
C LEU A 509 16.88 35.56 -24.03
N ASN A 510 16.20 35.38 -25.14
CA ASN A 510 16.43 34.27 -26.08
C ASN A 510 16.30 32.88 -25.43
N ILE A 511 15.36 32.73 -24.48
CA ILE A 511 15.00 31.46 -23.83
C ILE A 511 13.78 30.88 -24.55
N SER A 512 13.82 29.61 -24.91
CA SER A 512 12.63 28.89 -25.38
C SER A 512 11.73 28.47 -24.20
N MET A 513 10.42 28.61 -24.35
CA MET A 513 9.46 28.24 -23.31
C MET A 513 8.38 27.33 -23.85
N ILE A 514 8.09 26.26 -23.10
CA ILE A 514 6.97 25.35 -23.32
C ILE A 514 5.96 25.50 -22.18
N PHE A 515 4.68 25.54 -22.52
CA PHE A 515 3.60 25.38 -21.56
C PHE A 515 3.12 23.92 -21.55
N SER A 516 3.23 23.25 -20.39
CA SER A 516 2.79 21.87 -20.22
C SER A 516 1.31 21.75 -19.93
N SER A 517 0.64 22.84 -19.54
CA SER A 517 -0.75 22.88 -19.04
C SER A 517 -1.00 21.97 -17.81
N VAL A 518 0.03 21.33 -17.28
CA VAL A 518 -0.06 20.41 -16.13
C VAL A 518 0.79 20.94 -14.99
N ARG A 519 0.13 21.24 -13.86
CA ARG A 519 0.79 21.61 -12.60
C ARG A 519 1.05 20.35 -11.77
N ASN A 520 2.27 20.19 -11.25
CA ASN A 520 2.70 19.01 -10.51
C ASN A 520 3.08 19.34 -9.08
N PHE A 521 2.18 19.94 -8.28
CA PHE A 521 2.45 20.19 -6.87
C PHE A 521 2.57 18.89 -6.09
N ASN A 522 3.61 18.79 -5.26
CA ASN A 522 3.89 17.68 -4.36
C ASN A 522 4.25 18.23 -2.96
N HIS A 523 3.36 18.10 -2.00
CA HIS A 523 3.54 18.57 -0.62
C HIS A 523 3.80 17.43 0.37
#